data_c6f2f8c422b1e2c0efdba3cecc534970
#
_entry.id   c6f2f8c422b1e2c0efdba3cecc534970
#
_cell.length_a   1.000
_cell.length_b   1.000
_cell.length_c   1.000
_cell.angle_alpha   90.00
_cell.angle_beta   90.00
_cell.angle_gamma   90.00
#
_symmetry.space_group_name_H-M   'P 1'
#
loop_
_entity.id
_entity.type
_entity.pdbx_description
1 polymer ?
#
loop_
_entity_poly.entity_id
_entity_poly.type
_entity_poly.pdbx_seq_one_letter_code
_entity_poly.pdbx_strand_id
1 'polypeptide(L)'
;MDTIEQVATQPAITQGKAEVDGSASVIAVEDLHKSFGSQTVLNGISLAVKRGETLAVLGRSGTGKSVLLRVIIGLEKPDSGTVCIHGQDIAGLTLDKLGEIRKKMGFLFQHAALYDSLTVEQNVAFPLQHHRKDMSKSEQRDRVHQLLAEVGMESGFGKMPSDISGGMQKRVGLARALALEPDILLLDEPTAGLDPISSAEIDDLVLKLQKQHHMASIVVTHDLHGAKTIADRLALLNEGAVVIEGSFEELQKSDIEFVTEFLKHS
;
A
#
# COMPACT_ATOMS: atom_id res chain seq x y z
N MET A 1 -56.83 11.10 -10.39
CA MET A 1 -56.24 10.70 -9.09
C MET A 1 -54.82 10.28 -9.41
N ASP A 2 -53.96 11.27 -9.41
CA ASP A 2 -52.53 11.08 -9.79
C ASP A 2 -51.73 10.80 -8.52
N THR A 3 -51.14 9.60 -8.47
CA THR A 3 -50.25 9.19 -7.40
C THR A 3 -48.86 9.61 -7.83
N ILE A 4 -48.33 10.70 -7.23
CA ILE A 4 -46.95 11.15 -7.43
C ILE A 4 -46.06 10.26 -6.57
N GLU A 5 -45.26 9.41 -7.19
CA GLU A 5 -44.15 8.71 -6.56
C GLU A 5 -43.10 9.74 -6.10
N GLN A 6 -42.91 9.84 -4.79
CA GLN A 6 -41.80 10.58 -4.20
C GLN A 6 -40.48 9.81 -4.40
N VAL A 7 -39.70 10.28 -5.33
CA VAL A 7 -38.28 9.87 -5.45
C VAL A 7 -37.54 10.40 -4.22
N ALA A 8 -37.17 9.51 -3.33
CA ALA A 8 -36.34 9.83 -2.18
C ALA A 8 -34.95 10.27 -2.66
N THR A 9 -34.68 11.55 -2.55
CA THR A 9 -33.35 12.14 -2.75
C THR A 9 -32.42 11.60 -1.67
N GLN A 10 -31.41 10.80 -2.06
CA GLN A 10 -30.34 10.41 -1.16
C GLN A 10 -29.60 11.65 -0.66
N PRO A 11 -29.22 11.73 0.63
CA PRO A 11 -28.46 12.86 1.15
C PRO A 11 -27.10 12.91 0.48
N ALA A 12 -26.71 14.09 0.02
CA ALA A 12 -25.40 14.37 -0.55
C ALA A 12 -24.31 14.03 0.51
N ILE A 13 -23.44 13.08 0.17
CA ILE A 13 -22.26 12.72 0.96
C ILE A 13 -21.41 13.98 1.03
N THR A 14 -21.28 14.55 2.22
CA THR A 14 -20.41 15.70 2.47
C THR A 14 -18.97 15.19 2.36
N GLN A 15 -18.38 15.33 1.18
CA GLN A 15 -16.94 15.09 0.98
C GLN A 15 -16.18 16.08 1.86
N GLY A 16 -15.62 15.58 2.96
CA GLY A 16 -14.57 16.28 3.67
C GLY A 16 -13.38 16.41 2.73
N LYS A 17 -13.27 17.53 2.01
CA LYS A 17 -12.05 17.88 1.29
C LYS A 17 -10.97 18.10 2.35
N ALA A 18 -10.13 17.10 2.59
CA ALA A 18 -8.84 17.35 3.17
C ALA A 18 -8.11 18.29 2.21
N GLU A 19 -7.78 19.50 2.66
CA GLU A 19 -6.87 20.38 1.92
C GLU A 19 -5.53 19.63 1.85
N VAL A 20 -5.23 19.11 0.66
CA VAL A 20 -3.96 18.46 0.38
C VAL A 20 -2.90 19.55 0.35
N ASP A 21 -2.22 19.79 1.48
CA ASP A 21 -1.00 20.59 1.50
C ASP A 21 0.10 19.80 0.77
N GLY A 22 0.13 19.93 -0.56
CA GLY A 22 1.04 19.21 -1.45
C GLY A 22 2.51 19.57 -1.24
N SER A 23 2.84 20.62 -0.45
CA SER A 23 4.22 21.08 -0.28
C SER A 23 5.04 20.20 0.68
N ALA A 24 4.40 19.38 1.54
CA ALA A 24 5.05 18.51 2.52
C ALA A 24 4.82 17.02 2.27
N SER A 25 4.01 16.64 1.28
CA SER A 25 3.61 15.25 1.04
C SER A 25 4.56 14.54 0.09
N VAL A 26 4.95 13.30 0.43
CA VAL A 26 5.77 12.42 -0.42
C VAL A 26 4.91 11.76 -1.49
N ILE A 27 3.66 11.41 -1.12
CA ILE A 27 2.63 10.89 -2.02
C ILE A 27 1.45 11.85 -1.95
N ALA A 28 0.96 12.31 -3.09
CA ALA A 28 -0.29 13.07 -3.20
C ALA A 28 -1.11 12.54 -4.37
N VAL A 29 -2.37 12.26 -4.12
CA VAL A 29 -3.36 11.80 -5.08
C VAL A 29 -4.52 12.77 -5.04
N GLU A 30 -4.94 13.31 -6.19
CA GLU A 30 -5.99 14.30 -6.30
C GLU A 30 -7.01 13.90 -7.35
N ASP A 31 -8.27 13.83 -6.94
CA ASP A 31 -9.44 13.55 -7.77
C ASP A 31 -9.25 12.37 -8.74
N LEU A 32 -8.69 11.27 -8.21
CA LEU A 32 -8.27 10.12 -9.01
C LEU A 32 -9.47 9.27 -9.43
N HIS A 33 -9.61 9.06 -10.74
CA HIS A 33 -10.62 8.20 -11.33
C HIS A 33 -10.01 7.06 -12.11
N LYS A 34 -10.59 5.86 -11.99
CA LYS A 34 -10.20 4.68 -12.78
C LYS A 34 -11.38 3.76 -13.02
N SER A 35 -11.58 3.38 -14.28
CA SER A 35 -12.60 2.41 -14.70
C SER A 35 -11.96 1.29 -15.54
N PHE A 36 -12.62 0.14 -15.55
CA PHE A 36 -12.31 -0.97 -16.46
C PHE A 36 -13.58 -1.33 -17.22
N GLY A 37 -13.62 -0.99 -18.50
CA GLY A 37 -14.84 -1.06 -19.30
C GLY A 37 -15.92 -0.14 -18.73
N SER A 38 -17.08 -0.68 -18.39
CA SER A 38 -18.20 0.07 -17.78
C SER A 38 -18.13 0.14 -16.25
N GLN A 39 -17.19 -0.55 -15.61
CA GLN A 39 -17.08 -0.59 -14.16
C GLN A 39 -16.16 0.51 -13.65
N THR A 40 -16.69 1.51 -12.94
CA THR A 40 -15.92 2.48 -12.19
C THR A 40 -15.36 1.81 -10.92
N VAL A 41 -14.04 1.88 -10.72
CA VAL A 41 -13.32 1.25 -9.59
C VAL A 41 -12.78 2.28 -8.63
N LEU A 42 -12.25 3.41 -9.14
CA LEU A 42 -11.87 4.56 -8.33
C LEU A 42 -12.68 5.75 -8.80
N ASN A 43 -13.25 6.50 -7.84
CA ASN A 43 -14.22 7.55 -8.12
C ASN A 43 -13.93 8.80 -7.27
N GLY A 44 -12.97 9.61 -7.73
CA GLY A 44 -12.60 10.86 -7.06
C GLY A 44 -11.78 10.67 -5.79
N ILE A 45 -10.83 9.72 -5.78
CA ILE A 45 -9.92 9.51 -4.64
C ILE A 45 -8.96 10.68 -4.50
N SER A 46 -8.94 11.28 -3.30
CA SER A 46 -7.93 12.26 -2.90
C SER A 46 -7.34 11.83 -1.57
N LEU A 47 -6.00 11.74 -1.49
CA LEU A 47 -5.27 11.40 -0.28
C LEU A 47 -3.83 11.93 -0.37
N ALA A 48 -3.21 12.13 0.79
CA ALA A 48 -1.82 12.55 0.88
C ALA A 48 -1.11 11.82 2.01
N VAL A 49 0.18 11.48 1.80
CA VAL A 49 1.01 10.82 2.81
C VAL A 49 2.32 11.58 2.95
N LYS A 50 2.68 11.93 4.19
CA LYS A 50 3.91 12.63 4.53
C LYS A 50 5.06 11.63 4.76
N ARG A 51 6.28 12.14 4.79
CA ARG A 51 7.44 11.33 5.14
C ARG A 51 7.32 10.80 6.57
N GLY A 52 7.60 9.51 6.75
CA GLY A 52 7.48 8.82 8.04
C GLY A 52 6.05 8.55 8.51
N GLU A 53 5.06 8.85 7.67
CA GLU A 53 3.65 8.61 7.95
C GLU A 53 3.18 7.31 7.28
N THR A 54 2.31 6.59 7.97
CA THR A 54 1.61 5.42 7.43
C THR A 54 0.12 5.69 7.35
N LEU A 55 -0.42 5.64 6.13
CA LEU A 55 -1.85 5.67 5.85
C LEU A 55 -2.35 4.25 5.57
N ALA A 56 -3.30 3.75 6.35
CA ALA A 56 -4.01 2.52 6.00
C ALA A 56 -5.31 2.84 5.25
N VAL A 57 -5.45 2.26 4.07
CA VAL A 57 -6.68 2.32 3.27
C VAL A 57 -7.48 1.05 3.50
N LEU A 58 -8.57 1.18 4.23
CA LEU A 58 -9.48 0.11 4.61
C LEU A 58 -10.67 0.02 3.64
N GLY A 59 -11.28 -1.14 3.54
CA GLY A 59 -12.51 -1.34 2.77
C GLY A 59 -12.78 -2.80 2.46
N ARG A 60 -13.99 -3.12 2.06
CA ARG A 60 -14.39 -4.48 1.68
C ARG A 60 -13.59 -4.97 0.45
N SER A 61 -13.58 -6.28 0.21
CA SER A 61 -12.98 -6.83 -1.02
C SER A 61 -13.63 -6.24 -2.26
N GLY A 62 -12.81 -5.93 -3.28
CA GLY A 62 -13.31 -5.39 -4.54
C GLY A 62 -13.57 -3.87 -4.56
N THR A 63 -13.31 -3.13 -3.49
CA THR A 63 -13.55 -1.66 -3.43
C THR A 63 -12.49 -0.82 -4.16
N GLY A 64 -11.49 -1.44 -4.81
CA GLY A 64 -10.47 -0.72 -5.59
C GLY A 64 -9.13 -0.49 -4.89
N LYS A 65 -8.94 -0.97 -3.66
CA LYS A 65 -7.71 -0.76 -2.86
C LYS A 65 -6.41 -1.13 -3.60
N SER A 66 -6.33 -2.34 -4.14
CA SER A 66 -5.14 -2.77 -4.89
C SER A 66 -4.97 -2.02 -6.22
N VAL A 67 -6.08 -1.56 -6.82
CA VAL A 67 -6.03 -0.71 -8.03
C VAL A 67 -5.43 0.64 -7.68
N LEU A 68 -5.81 1.24 -6.56
CA LEU A 68 -5.21 2.48 -6.07
C LEU A 68 -3.68 2.36 -5.95
N LEU A 69 -3.16 1.30 -5.30
CA LEU A 69 -1.71 1.09 -5.21
C LEU A 69 -1.05 0.91 -6.58
N ARG A 70 -1.70 0.19 -7.51
CA ARG A 70 -1.18 0.01 -8.88
C ARG A 70 -1.12 1.33 -9.65
N VAL A 71 -2.07 2.22 -9.44
CA VAL A 71 -2.05 3.55 -10.04
C VAL A 71 -0.95 4.40 -9.41
N ILE A 72 -0.78 4.37 -8.07
CA ILE A 72 0.27 5.13 -7.36
C ILE A 72 1.67 4.69 -7.81
N ILE A 73 1.92 3.39 -8.03
CA ILE A 73 3.22 2.93 -8.56
C ILE A 73 3.34 3.07 -10.09
N GLY A 74 2.28 3.54 -10.76
CA GLY A 74 2.24 3.72 -12.21
C GLY A 74 2.16 2.43 -13.03
N LEU A 75 1.71 1.30 -12.43
CA LEU A 75 1.40 0.06 -13.16
C LEU A 75 0.10 0.18 -13.93
N GLU A 76 -0.82 1.02 -13.45
CA GLU A 76 -2.07 1.37 -14.12
C GLU A 76 -2.10 2.89 -14.34
N LYS A 77 -2.61 3.32 -15.49
CA LYS A 77 -2.86 4.74 -15.75
C LYS A 77 -4.22 5.15 -15.21
N PRO A 78 -4.34 6.29 -14.53
CA PRO A 78 -5.63 6.85 -14.19
C PRO A 78 -6.39 7.28 -15.46
N ASP A 79 -7.72 7.34 -15.38
CA ASP A 79 -8.55 7.91 -16.44
C ASP A 79 -8.59 9.44 -16.32
N SER A 80 -8.58 9.96 -15.08
CA SER A 80 -8.41 11.38 -14.74
C SER A 80 -7.89 11.54 -13.31
N GLY A 81 -7.57 12.77 -12.94
CA GLY A 81 -6.91 13.11 -11.68
C GLY A 81 -5.39 13.05 -11.78
N THR A 82 -4.70 13.30 -10.68
CA THR A 82 -3.24 13.37 -10.62
C THR A 82 -2.68 12.47 -9.53
N VAL A 83 -1.48 11.93 -9.76
CA VAL A 83 -0.67 11.23 -8.77
C VAL A 83 0.72 11.85 -8.76
N CYS A 84 1.05 12.52 -7.66
CA CYS A 84 2.35 13.14 -7.47
C CYS A 84 3.20 12.34 -6.48
N ILE A 85 4.41 12.00 -6.87
CA ILE A 85 5.44 11.38 -6.03
C ILE A 85 6.59 12.38 -5.89
N HIS A 86 6.92 12.78 -4.67
CA HIS A 86 7.89 13.85 -4.39
C HIS A 86 7.58 15.13 -5.17
N GLY A 87 6.30 15.51 -5.29
CA GLY A 87 5.85 16.68 -6.04
C GLY A 87 5.90 16.53 -7.57
N GLN A 88 6.27 15.38 -8.10
CA GLN A 88 6.29 15.10 -9.54
C GLN A 88 5.08 14.26 -9.95
N ASP A 89 4.24 14.79 -10.85
CA ASP A 89 3.16 14.03 -11.47
C ASP A 89 3.72 12.87 -12.30
N ILE A 90 3.26 11.65 -12.03
CA ILE A 90 3.74 10.44 -12.69
C ILE A 90 2.92 10.05 -13.92
N ALA A 91 1.71 10.59 -14.11
CA ALA A 91 0.78 10.15 -15.16
C ALA A 91 1.31 10.40 -16.59
N GLY A 92 2.13 11.44 -16.78
CA GLY A 92 2.70 11.81 -18.07
C GLY A 92 4.14 11.35 -18.29
N LEU A 93 4.73 10.58 -17.37
CA LEU A 93 6.15 10.22 -17.46
C LEU A 93 6.44 9.14 -18.51
N THR A 94 7.61 9.20 -19.11
CA THR A 94 8.17 8.11 -19.91
C THR A 94 8.51 6.92 -19.01
N LEU A 95 8.58 5.71 -19.58
CA LEU A 95 8.90 4.49 -18.81
C LEU A 95 10.25 4.60 -18.07
N ASP A 96 11.25 5.25 -18.67
CA ASP A 96 12.55 5.45 -18.03
C ASP A 96 12.45 6.34 -16.79
N LYS A 97 11.76 7.49 -16.90
CA LYS A 97 11.55 8.39 -15.76
C LYS A 97 10.71 7.75 -14.67
N LEU A 98 9.67 7.01 -15.04
CA LEU A 98 8.87 6.24 -14.10
C LEU A 98 9.70 5.14 -13.43
N GLY A 99 10.63 4.52 -14.15
CA GLY A 99 11.60 3.57 -13.61
C GLY A 99 12.45 4.18 -12.49
N GLU A 100 12.92 5.41 -12.65
CA GLU A 100 13.70 6.10 -11.60
C GLU A 100 12.86 6.39 -10.34
N ILE A 101 11.58 6.74 -10.51
CA ILE A 101 10.67 6.93 -9.37
C ILE A 101 10.42 5.59 -8.66
N ARG A 102 10.16 4.52 -9.43
CA ARG A 102 9.92 3.17 -8.86
C ARG A 102 11.09 2.63 -8.05
N LYS A 103 12.33 3.02 -8.33
CA LYS A 103 13.50 2.65 -7.51
C LYS A 103 13.40 3.18 -6.08
N LYS A 104 12.65 4.27 -5.87
CA LYS A 104 12.40 4.87 -4.55
C LYS A 104 11.16 4.30 -3.85
N MET A 105 10.51 3.32 -4.46
CA MET A 105 9.28 2.74 -3.97
C MET A 105 9.45 1.23 -3.76
N GLY A 106 9.28 0.77 -2.51
CA GLY A 106 9.13 -0.65 -2.20
C GLY A 106 7.69 -1.09 -2.38
N PHE A 107 7.46 -2.28 -2.90
CA PHE A 107 6.12 -2.83 -3.06
C PHE A 107 6.05 -4.27 -2.55
N LEU A 108 5.14 -4.54 -1.62
CA LEU A 108 4.75 -5.88 -1.22
C LEU A 108 3.39 -6.24 -1.83
N PHE A 109 3.37 -7.21 -2.72
CA PHE A 109 2.14 -7.74 -3.31
C PHE A 109 1.42 -8.70 -2.37
N GLN A 110 0.11 -8.86 -2.54
CA GLN A 110 -0.74 -9.72 -1.73
C GLN A 110 -0.19 -11.17 -1.57
N HIS A 111 0.41 -11.74 -2.59
CA HIS A 111 1.04 -13.08 -2.57
C HIS A 111 2.57 -13.02 -2.54
N ALA A 112 3.16 -11.93 -2.00
CA ALA A 112 4.59 -11.64 -2.01
C ALA A 112 5.24 -11.61 -3.41
N ALA A 113 4.67 -12.25 -4.43
CA ALA A 113 5.13 -12.31 -5.82
C ALA A 113 6.63 -12.63 -5.94
N LEU A 114 7.09 -13.64 -5.18
CA LEU A 114 8.46 -14.13 -5.28
C LEU A 114 8.63 -14.89 -6.61
N TYR A 115 9.84 -14.84 -7.13
CA TYR A 115 10.22 -15.66 -8.29
C TYR A 115 10.43 -17.10 -7.83
N ASP A 116 9.59 -18.03 -8.26
CA ASP A 116 9.61 -19.43 -7.85
C ASP A 116 10.90 -20.16 -8.27
N SER A 117 11.58 -19.67 -9.31
CA SER A 117 12.84 -20.22 -9.82
C SER A 117 14.09 -19.68 -9.12
N LEU A 118 13.93 -18.76 -8.16
CA LEU A 118 15.01 -18.12 -7.41
C LEU A 118 14.93 -18.50 -5.94
N THR A 119 16.10 -18.68 -5.30
CA THR A 119 16.16 -18.85 -3.86
C THR A 119 15.71 -17.57 -3.11
N VAL A 120 15.53 -17.66 -1.80
CA VAL A 120 15.26 -16.52 -0.92
C VAL A 120 16.31 -15.42 -1.10
N GLU A 121 17.61 -15.77 -1.03
CA GLU A 121 18.71 -14.84 -1.24
C GLU A 121 18.64 -14.19 -2.62
N GLN A 122 18.41 -14.97 -3.67
CA GLN A 122 18.32 -14.48 -5.04
C GLN A 122 17.13 -13.56 -5.28
N ASN A 123 15.98 -13.84 -4.64
CA ASN A 123 14.81 -12.96 -4.69
C ASN A 123 15.11 -11.56 -4.13
N VAL A 124 15.80 -11.48 -2.99
CA VAL A 124 16.18 -10.21 -2.37
C VAL A 124 17.31 -9.53 -3.15
N ALA A 125 18.25 -10.30 -3.71
CA ALA A 125 19.35 -9.76 -4.53
C ALA A 125 18.89 -9.21 -5.89
N PHE A 126 17.75 -9.66 -6.41
CA PHE A 126 17.28 -9.34 -7.75
C PHE A 126 17.22 -7.82 -8.05
N PRO A 127 16.61 -6.97 -7.23
CA PRO A 127 16.63 -5.51 -7.47
C PRO A 127 18.05 -4.92 -7.44
N LEU A 128 18.92 -5.37 -6.55
CA LEU A 128 20.31 -4.89 -6.45
C LEU A 128 21.10 -5.21 -7.72
N GLN A 129 21.00 -6.45 -8.22
CA GLN A 129 21.69 -6.89 -9.43
C GLN A 129 21.31 -6.08 -10.67
N HIS A 130 20.05 -5.60 -10.73
CA HIS A 130 19.55 -4.86 -11.88
C HIS A 130 19.80 -3.35 -11.78
N HIS A 131 19.76 -2.78 -10.58
CA HIS A 131 19.74 -1.33 -10.38
C HIS A 131 20.95 -0.76 -9.63
N ARG A 132 21.75 -1.60 -8.92
CA ARG A 132 22.92 -1.17 -8.14
C ARG A 132 24.21 -1.72 -8.72
N LYS A 133 24.45 -1.37 -10.00
CA LYS A 133 25.70 -1.75 -10.72
C LYS A 133 26.96 -1.07 -10.15
N ASP A 134 26.76 -0.06 -9.32
CA ASP A 134 27.77 0.63 -8.52
C ASP A 134 28.32 -0.24 -7.38
N MET A 135 27.54 -1.21 -6.89
CA MET A 135 27.93 -2.13 -5.82
C MET A 135 28.66 -3.35 -6.36
N SER A 136 29.74 -3.75 -5.70
CA SER A 136 30.38 -5.05 -5.94
C SER A 136 29.47 -6.21 -5.55
N LYS A 137 29.75 -7.42 -6.06
CA LYS A 137 28.99 -8.63 -5.69
C LYS A 137 29.03 -8.93 -4.19
N SER A 138 30.16 -8.61 -3.50
CA SER A 138 30.28 -8.77 -2.07
C SER A 138 29.34 -7.80 -1.32
N GLU A 139 29.38 -6.52 -1.67
CA GLU A 139 28.51 -5.50 -1.05
C GLU A 139 27.02 -5.81 -1.26
N GLN A 140 26.64 -6.27 -2.47
CA GLN A 140 25.26 -6.70 -2.72
C GLN A 140 24.87 -7.88 -1.82
N ARG A 141 25.76 -8.87 -1.64
CA ARG A 141 25.52 -10.02 -0.77
C ARG A 141 25.39 -9.61 0.69
N ASP A 142 26.29 -8.77 1.18
CA ASP A 142 26.26 -8.27 2.55
C ASP A 142 24.93 -7.51 2.81
N ARG A 143 24.50 -6.70 1.86
CA ARG A 143 23.21 -6.00 1.94
C ARG A 143 22.02 -6.98 1.97
N VAL A 144 22.02 -8.03 1.14
CA VAL A 144 21.00 -9.07 1.14
C VAL A 144 20.93 -9.78 2.50
N HIS A 145 22.09 -10.15 3.05
CA HIS A 145 22.15 -10.81 4.36
C HIS A 145 21.62 -9.90 5.47
N GLN A 146 21.97 -8.61 5.44
CA GLN A 146 21.44 -7.62 6.38
C GLN A 146 19.90 -7.55 6.29
N LEU A 147 19.34 -7.41 5.08
CA LEU A 147 17.91 -7.32 4.88
C LEU A 147 17.17 -8.58 5.34
N LEU A 148 17.72 -9.77 5.04
CA LEU A 148 17.14 -11.02 5.50
C LEU A 148 17.21 -11.17 7.03
N ALA A 149 18.26 -10.65 7.67
CA ALA A 149 18.35 -10.58 9.14
C ALA A 149 17.30 -9.61 9.72
N GLU A 150 17.09 -8.45 9.10
CA GLU A 150 16.09 -7.46 9.54
C GLU A 150 14.66 -8.06 9.59
N VAL A 151 14.35 -9.02 8.69
CA VAL A 151 13.05 -9.69 8.62
C VAL A 151 13.03 -11.08 9.28
N GLY A 152 14.12 -11.50 9.95
CA GLY A 152 14.19 -12.78 10.66
C GLY A 152 14.29 -14.00 9.74
N MET A 153 15.00 -13.89 8.61
CA MET A 153 15.14 -14.94 7.59
C MET A 153 16.59 -15.43 7.39
N GLU A 154 17.46 -15.27 8.41
CA GLU A 154 18.89 -15.62 8.33
C GLU A 154 19.13 -17.11 8.03
N SER A 155 18.25 -18.00 8.49
CA SER A 155 18.37 -19.45 8.26
C SER A 155 17.80 -19.92 6.92
N GLY A 156 17.23 -19.00 6.11
CA GLY A 156 16.47 -19.33 4.92
C GLY A 156 17.15 -19.07 3.59
N PHE A 157 18.38 -18.57 3.54
CA PHE A 157 19.02 -18.03 2.32
C PHE A 157 18.92 -18.93 1.08
N GLY A 158 19.27 -20.21 1.21
CA GLY A 158 19.27 -21.16 0.11
C GLY A 158 17.94 -21.85 -0.19
N LYS A 159 16.88 -21.58 0.58
CA LYS A 159 15.56 -22.18 0.38
C LYS A 159 14.87 -21.60 -0.85
N MET A 160 14.03 -22.42 -1.48
CA MET A 160 13.12 -21.95 -2.53
C MET A 160 11.84 -21.39 -1.90
N PRO A 161 11.07 -20.52 -2.61
CA PRO A 161 9.78 -20.04 -2.14
C PRO A 161 8.79 -21.16 -1.75
N SER A 162 8.85 -22.30 -2.45
CA SER A 162 8.05 -23.49 -2.14
C SER A 162 8.39 -24.15 -0.80
N ASP A 163 9.58 -23.92 -0.26
CA ASP A 163 10.10 -24.58 0.94
C ASP A 163 9.90 -23.73 2.20
N ILE A 164 9.18 -22.61 2.09
CA ILE A 164 8.93 -21.67 3.19
C ILE A 164 7.43 -21.36 3.32
N SER A 165 6.98 -21.07 4.57
CA SER A 165 5.59 -20.73 4.86
C SER A 165 5.15 -19.42 4.22
N GLY A 166 3.83 -19.17 4.13
CA GLY A 166 3.27 -17.92 3.62
C GLY A 166 3.78 -16.69 4.38
N GLY A 167 3.86 -16.74 5.71
CA GLY A 167 4.44 -15.66 6.52
C GLY A 167 5.93 -15.42 6.21
N MET A 168 6.71 -16.51 6.02
CA MET A 168 8.10 -16.38 5.58
C MET A 168 8.22 -15.78 4.18
N GLN A 169 7.32 -16.12 3.26
CA GLN A 169 7.27 -15.50 1.92
C GLN A 169 7.00 -13.99 2.01
N LYS A 170 6.10 -13.56 2.90
CA LYS A 170 5.84 -12.13 3.17
C LYS A 170 7.09 -11.43 3.70
N ARG A 171 7.81 -12.03 4.64
CA ARG A 171 9.08 -11.51 5.18
C ARG A 171 10.13 -11.32 4.07
N VAL A 172 10.31 -12.31 3.19
CA VAL A 172 11.21 -12.23 2.03
C VAL A 172 10.75 -11.14 1.04
N GLY A 173 9.44 -11.03 0.80
CA GLY A 173 8.86 -9.96 -0.01
C GLY A 173 9.14 -8.56 0.54
N LEU A 174 9.06 -8.38 1.87
CA LEU A 174 9.44 -7.13 2.56
C LEU A 174 10.94 -6.85 2.39
N ALA A 175 11.82 -7.84 2.63
CA ALA A 175 13.26 -7.66 2.44
C ALA A 175 13.58 -7.25 0.99
N ARG A 176 12.93 -7.87 -0.01
CA ARG A 176 13.09 -7.50 -1.43
C ARG A 176 12.59 -6.08 -1.70
N ALA A 177 11.46 -5.68 -1.12
CA ALA A 177 10.92 -4.33 -1.27
C ALA A 177 11.88 -3.25 -0.73
N LEU A 178 12.64 -3.56 0.32
CA LEU A 178 13.63 -2.66 0.95
C LEU A 178 15.01 -2.68 0.27
N ALA A 179 15.25 -3.52 -0.72
CA ALA A 179 16.57 -3.74 -1.30
C ALA A 179 17.23 -2.46 -1.85
N LEU A 180 16.45 -1.60 -2.50
CA LEU A 180 16.92 -0.34 -3.10
C LEU A 180 16.86 0.86 -2.15
N GLU A 181 16.63 0.64 -0.84
CA GLU A 181 16.51 1.71 0.17
C GLU A 181 15.39 2.72 -0.19
N PRO A 182 14.16 2.25 -0.38
CA PRO A 182 13.07 3.12 -0.78
C PRO A 182 12.70 4.10 0.35
N ASP A 183 12.18 5.26 -0.02
CA ASP A 183 11.57 6.22 0.92
C ASP A 183 10.03 6.14 0.94
N ILE A 184 9.46 5.28 0.07
CA ILE A 184 8.04 4.94 0.02
C ILE A 184 7.86 3.42 0.11
N LEU A 185 6.91 2.96 0.93
CA LEU A 185 6.54 1.54 1.02
C LEU A 185 5.04 1.36 0.76
N LEU A 186 4.72 0.57 -0.25
CA LEU A 186 3.34 0.22 -0.62
C LEU A 186 3.08 -1.25 -0.28
N LEU A 187 2.05 -1.52 0.53
CA LEU A 187 1.72 -2.84 1.03
C LEU A 187 0.29 -3.22 0.60
N ASP A 188 0.17 -4.26 -0.21
CA ASP A 188 -1.11 -4.80 -0.67
C ASP A 188 -1.46 -6.05 0.14
N GLU A 189 -2.42 -5.93 1.08
CA GLU A 189 -2.90 -7.00 1.95
C GLU A 189 -1.74 -7.81 2.59
N PRO A 190 -0.89 -7.18 3.42
CA PRO A 190 0.35 -7.79 3.91
C PRO A 190 0.12 -9.07 4.72
N THR A 191 -1.00 -9.18 5.44
CA THR A 191 -1.33 -10.31 6.32
C THR A 191 -2.35 -11.28 5.71
N ALA A 192 -2.83 -11.02 4.48
CA ALA A 192 -3.84 -11.87 3.86
C ALA A 192 -3.38 -13.32 3.71
N GLY A 193 -4.24 -14.25 4.15
CA GLY A 193 -4.00 -15.70 4.08
C GLY A 193 -3.11 -16.26 5.18
N LEU A 194 -2.76 -15.45 6.19
CA LEU A 194 -2.00 -15.87 7.35
C LEU A 194 -2.95 -16.20 8.53
N ASP A 195 -2.47 -17.03 9.45
CA ASP A 195 -3.11 -17.21 10.76
C ASP A 195 -2.93 -15.97 11.64
N PRO A 196 -3.73 -15.79 12.72
CA PRO A 196 -3.69 -14.57 13.53
C PRO A 196 -2.34 -14.28 14.18
N ILE A 197 -1.57 -15.32 14.56
CA ILE A 197 -0.24 -15.14 15.18
C ILE A 197 0.74 -14.63 14.15
N SER A 198 0.80 -15.29 12.99
CA SER A 198 1.65 -14.87 11.87
C SER A 198 1.28 -13.47 11.35
N SER A 199 -0.02 -13.12 11.37
CA SER A 199 -0.48 -11.77 11.00
C SER A 199 0.08 -10.71 11.93
N ALA A 200 -0.05 -10.90 13.25
CA ALA A 200 0.49 -9.98 14.26
C ALA A 200 2.02 -9.83 14.12
N GLU A 201 2.74 -10.92 13.87
CA GLU A 201 4.20 -10.86 13.64
C GLU A 201 4.59 -10.05 12.39
N ILE A 202 3.77 -10.11 11.32
CA ILE A 202 4.00 -9.29 10.11
C ILE A 202 3.68 -7.82 10.39
N ASP A 203 2.61 -7.52 11.12
CA ASP A 203 2.26 -6.15 11.48
C ASP A 203 3.35 -5.50 12.35
N ASP A 204 3.84 -6.20 13.37
CA ASP A 204 4.96 -5.74 14.21
C ASP A 204 6.23 -5.53 13.38
N LEU A 205 6.52 -6.43 12.44
CA LEU A 205 7.67 -6.28 11.54
C LEU A 205 7.51 -5.05 10.63
N VAL A 206 6.34 -4.84 10.03
CA VAL A 206 6.05 -3.66 9.19
C VAL A 206 6.23 -2.38 10.00
N LEU A 207 5.64 -2.30 11.20
CA LEU A 207 5.78 -1.15 12.09
C LEU A 207 7.25 -0.86 12.45
N LYS A 208 8.03 -1.91 12.77
CA LYS A 208 9.46 -1.79 13.04
C LYS A 208 10.22 -1.22 11.85
N LEU A 209 10.00 -1.77 10.64
CA LEU A 209 10.69 -1.34 9.42
C LEU A 209 10.32 0.10 9.04
N GLN A 210 9.05 0.48 9.17
CA GLN A 210 8.58 1.85 8.91
C GLN A 210 9.29 2.86 9.83
N LYS A 211 9.35 2.58 11.13
CA LYS A 211 10.05 3.43 12.12
C LYS A 211 11.55 3.50 11.87
N GLN A 212 12.18 2.36 11.54
CA GLN A 212 13.62 2.29 11.32
C GLN A 212 14.05 3.07 10.07
N HIS A 213 13.27 3.00 8.99
CA HIS A 213 13.62 3.60 7.70
C HIS A 213 12.92 4.95 7.43
N HIS A 214 12.03 5.41 8.32
CA HIS A 214 11.28 6.67 8.18
C HIS A 214 10.59 6.83 6.81
N MET A 215 10.01 5.74 6.32
CA MET A 215 9.32 5.70 5.03
C MET A 215 7.93 6.32 5.10
N ALA A 216 7.48 6.93 3.98
CA ALA A 216 6.07 7.17 3.75
C ALA A 216 5.42 5.85 3.32
N SER A 217 4.32 5.44 3.96
CA SER A 217 3.72 4.12 3.67
C SER A 217 2.24 4.20 3.38
N ILE A 218 1.77 3.42 2.39
CA ILE A 218 0.35 3.14 2.20
C ILE A 218 0.15 1.63 2.36
N VAL A 219 -0.76 1.26 3.24
CA VAL A 219 -1.16 -0.13 3.47
C VAL A 219 -2.61 -0.27 3.05
N VAL A 220 -2.91 -1.12 2.09
CA VAL A 220 -4.30 -1.46 1.79
C VAL A 220 -4.65 -2.81 2.41
N THR A 221 -5.73 -2.86 3.17
CA THR A 221 -6.16 -4.06 3.86
C THR A 221 -7.67 -4.04 4.18
N HIS A 222 -8.22 -5.19 4.52
CA HIS A 222 -9.53 -5.31 5.14
C HIS A 222 -9.43 -5.62 6.65
N ASP A 223 -8.22 -5.86 7.15
CA ASP A 223 -7.95 -6.12 8.56
C ASP A 223 -7.80 -4.80 9.33
N LEU A 224 -8.84 -4.47 10.11
CA LEU A 224 -8.87 -3.29 10.97
C LEU A 224 -7.86 -3.40 12.12
N HIS A 225 -7.65 -4.61 12.66
CA HIS A 225 -6.76 -4.80 13.81
C HIS A 225 -5.31 -4.53 13.43
N GLY A 226 -4.84 -5.12 12.34
CA GLY A 226 -3.51 -4.85 11.80
C GLY A 226 -3.33 -3.39 11.41
N ALA A 227 -4.34 -2.80 10.72
CA ALA A 227 -4.30 -1.39 10.34
C ALA A 227 -4.13 -0.44 11.54
N LYS A 228 -4.82 -0.69 12.66
CA LYS A 228 -4.67 0.09 13.91
C LYS A 228 -3.27 -0.01 14.52
N THR A 229 -2.60 -1.15 14.34
CA THR A 229 -1.26 -1.38 14.89
C THR A 229 -0.21 -0.59 14.11
N ILE A 230 -0.35 -0.50 12.79
CA ILE A 230 0.72 -0.01 11.90
C ILE A 230 0.49 1.40 11.36
N ALA A 231 -0.74 1.92 11.39
CA ALA A 231 -1.08 3.18 10.72
C ALA A 231 -1.22 4.36 11.68
N ASP A 232 -0.76 5.53 11.23
CA ASP A 232 -0.98 6.81 11.90
C ASP A 232 -2.36 7.38 11.56
N ARG A 233 -2.83 7.15 10.34
CA ARG A 233 -4.14 7.55 9.83
C ARG A 233 -4.80 6.40 9.05
N LEU A 234 -6.14 6.40 9.08
CA LEU A 234 -6.99 5.45 8.38
C LEU A 234 -7.85 6.18 7.36
N ALA A 235 -7.98 5.63 6.15
CA ALA A 235 -8.95 6.06 5.15
C ALA A 235 -9.88 4.88 4.84
N LEU A 236 -11.19 5.06 4.98
CA LEU A 236 -12.16 4.03 4.67
C LEU A 236 -12.73 4.22 3.28
N LEU A 237 -12.53 3.22 2.43
CA LEU A 237 -12.94 3.20 1.03
C LEU A 237 -14.27 2.46 0.88
N ASN A 238 -15.23 3.09 0.20
CA ASN A 238 -16.47 2.47 -0.21
C ASN A 238 -16.83 2.91 -1.65
N GLU A 239 -17.27 1.99 -2.48
CA GLU A 239 -17.68 2.26 -3.87
C GLU A 239 -16.70 3.15 -4.66
N GLY A 240 -15.40 2.91 -4.46
CA GLY A 240 -14.34 3.63 -5.16
C GLY A 240 -14.04 5.03 -4.62
N ALA A 241 -14.68 5.48 -3.55
CA ALA A 241 -14.46 6.80 -2.94
C ALA A 241 -14.01 6.68 -1.47
N VAL A 242 -13.26 7.66 -0.98
CA VAL A 242 -12.93 7.80 0.44
C VAL A 242 -14.15 8.38 1.16
N VAL A 243 -14.72 7.61 2.10
CA VAL A 243 -15.90 8.02 2.90
C VAL A 243 -15.49 8.86 4.09
N ILE A 244 -14.40 8.48 4.74
CA ILE A 244 -13.83 9.16 5.90
C ILE A 244 -12.33 8.90 5.97
N GLU A 245 -11.59 9.88 6.47
CA GLU A 245 -10.16 9.78 6.72
C GLU A 245 -9.84 10.48 8.06
N GLY A 246 -9.00 9.85 8.89
CA GLY A 246 -8.62 10.39 10.20
C GLY A 246 -7.95 9.36 11.08
N SER A 247 -7.76 9.68 12.35
CA SER A 247 -7.34 8.73 13.39
C SER A 247 -8.44 7.68 13.64
N PHE A 248 -8.08 6.58 14.29
CA PHE A 248 -9.07 5.55 14.66
C PHE A 248 -10.16 6.13 15.58
N GLU A 249 -9.79 7.01 16.51
CA GLU A 249 -10.70 7.67 17.43
C GLU A 249 -11.71 8.59 16.70
N GLU A 250 -11.29 9.24 15.61
CA GLU A 250 -12.17 10.05 14.76
C GLU A 250 -13.14 9.18 13.99
N LEU A 251 -12.67 8.06 13.41
CA LEU A 251 -13.53 7.11 12.75
C LEU A 251 -14.58 6.51 13.70
N GLN A 252 -14.22 6.21 14.94
CA GLN A 252 -15.15 5.70 15.96
C GLN A 252 -16.27 6.68 16.33
N LYS A 253 -16.03 7.99 16.20
CA LYS A 253 -17.02 9.04 16.50
C LYS A 253 -17.90 9.39 15.29
N SER A 254 -17.70 8.74 14.16
CA SER A 254 -18.46 9.01 12.95
C SER A 254 -19.89 8.52 13.06
N ASP A 255 -20.83 9.37 12.65
CA ASP A 255 -22.25 9.04 12.54
C ASP A 255 -22.62 8.42 11.17
N ILE A 256 -21.63 8.22 10.30
CA ILE A 256 -21.84 7.61 8.98
C ILE A 256 -22.13 6.10 9.17
N GLU A 257 -23.31 5.66 8.77
CA GLU A 257 -23.80 4.29 8.96
C GLU A 257 -22.79 3.23 8.43
N PHE A 258 -22.26 3.44 7.23
CA PHE A 258 -21.25 2.54 6.64
C PHE A 258 -19.99 2.41 7.51
N VAL A 259 -19.52 3.52 8.10
CA VAL A 259 -18.32 3.53 8.97
C VAL A 259 -18.60 2.74 10.25
N THR A 260 -19.77 3.00 10.88
CA THR A 260 -20.14 2.30 12.12
C THR A 260 -20.37 0.81 11.90
N GLU A 261 -20.96 0.40 10.76
CA GLU A 261 -21.10 -1.00 10.40
C GLU A 261 -19.73 -1.67 10.13
N PHE A 262 -18.85 -0.99 9.36
CA PHE A 262 -17.53 -1.52 9.07
C PHE A 262 -16.73 -1.77 10.36
N LEU A 263 -16.72 -0.79 11.28
CA LEU A 263 -15.98 -0.91 12.55
C LEU A 263 -16.54 -1.98 13.50
N LYS A 264 -17.81 -2.37 13.38
CA LYS A 264 -18.44 -3.44 14.20
C LYS A 264 -18.12 -4.85 13.71
N HIS A 265 -17.84 -4.99 12.42
CA HIS A 265 -17.72 -6.31 11.76
C HIS A 265 -16.29 -6.61 11.25
N SER A 266 -15.32 -5.76 11.57
CA SER A 266 -13.92 -5.89 11.17
C SER A 266 -13.02 -6.28 12.33
#